data_4ba090c7a0947fa21f8e520f96a5db12
#
_entry.id   4ba090c7a0947fa21f8e520f96a5db12
#
_cell.length_a   1.000
_cell.length_b   1.000
_cell.length_c   1.000
_cell.angle_alpha   90.00
_cell.angle_beta   90.00
_cell.angle_gamma   90.00
#
_symmetry.space_group_name_H-M   'P 1'
#
loop_
_entity.id
_entity.type
_entity.pdbx_description
1 polymer ?
#
loop_
_entity_poly.entity_id
_entity_poly.type
_entity_poly.pdbx_seq_one_letter_code
_entity_poly.pdbx_strand_id
1 'polypeptide(L)'
;TFLNIIDFITNEKILPVIISAITTVVVFFLTLLTKNYVDTKILRSKLDTEHKFDQRKKIKEVLAKNKVHLLTACEDFNHRMWNFSNKHSEGWLNIEGDYLNKHYYFHSFVYRHLAIFAWTKKIQKEMIFLDTTIAGKEDLEFVKFINVFSRMFCDLTFLEGLKADG
;
A
#
# COMPACT_ATOMS: atom_id res chain seq x y z
N THR A 1 75.77 2.39 2.51
CA THR A 1 74.65 2.46 3.46
C THR A 1 73.33 1.77 2.90
N PHE A 2 73.09 1.83 1.60
CA PHE A 2 71.91 1.17 0.97
C PHE A 2 72.14 -0.38 0.86
N LEU A 3 73.29 -0.84 0.56
CA LEU A 3 73.63 -2.26 0.47
C LEU A 3 73.48 -2.99 1.82
N ASN A 4 73.84 -2.36 2.93
CA ASN A 4 73.68 -2.94 4.27
C ASN A 4 72.22 -3.11 4.68
N ILE A 5 71.32 -2.30 4.16
CA ILE A 5 69.87 -2.42 4.41
C ILE A 5 69.31 -3.59 3.61
N ILE A 6 69.76 -3.81 2.38
CA ILE A 6 69.35 -4.93 1.53
C ILE A 6 69.78 -6.24 2.10
N ASP A 7 71.01 -6.34 2.53
CA ASP A 7 71.56 -7.54 3.18
C ASP A 7 70.89 -7.87 4.51
N PHE A 8 70.46 -6.85 5.26
CA PHE A 8 69.72 -7.04 6.49
C PHE A 8 68.25 -7.56 6.21
N ILE A 9 67.64 -7.08 5.14
CA ILE A 9 66.28 -7.51 4.75
C ILE A 9 66.29 -8.92 4.14
N THR A 10 67.35 -9.29 3.40
CA THR A 10 67.52 -10.63 2.77
C THR A 10 67.98 -11.69 3.71
N ASN A 11 68.29 -11.39 4.96
CA ASN A 11 68.71 -12.39 5.96
C ASN A 11 67.57 -13.44 6.11
N GLU A 12 67.89 -14.72 5.89
CA GLU A 12 66.99 -15.87 5.89
C GLU A 12 66.09 -15.94 7.15
N LYS A 13 66.56 -15.39 8.28
CA LYS A 13 65.82 -15.38 9.54
C LYS A 13 64.86 -14.18 9.68
N ILE A 14 65.09 -13.06 8.99
CA ILE A 14 64.33 -11.81 9.13
C ILE A 14 63.24 -11.70 8.05
N LEU A 15 63.52 -12.22 6.86
CA LEU A 15 62.60 -12.20 5.73
C LEU A 15 61.18 -12.76 6.06
N PRO A 16 61.03 -13.95 6.70
CA PRO A 16 59.72 -14.50 7.02
C PRO A 16 58.96 -13.65 8.07
N VAL A 17 59.68 -12.99 8.97
CA VAL A 17 59.03 -12.10 9.97
C VAL A 17 58.47 -10.86 9.30
N ILE A 18 59.21 -10.25 8.37
CA ILE A 18 58.75 -9.09 7.62
C ILE A 18 57.52 -9.45 6.76
N ILE A 19 57.57 -10.58 6.06
CA ILE A 19 56.45 -11.06 5.24
C ILE A 19 55.22 -11.30 6.13
N SER A 20 55.37 -11.94 7.28
CA SER A 20 54.28 -12.18 8.22
C SER A 20 53.67 -10.85 8.74
N ALA A 21 54.47 -9.86 9.08
CA ALA A 21 53.99 -8.56 9.54
C ALA A 21 53.20 -7.83 8.45
N ILE A 22 53.72 -7.82 7.21
CA ILE A 22 53.03 -7.20 6.07
C ILE A 22 51.70 -7.91 5.80
N THR A 23 51.70 -9.24 5.78
CA THR A 23 50.49 -10.04 5.56
C THR A 23 49.42 -9.75 6.61
N THR A 24 49.81 -9.66 7.88
CA THR A 24 48.89 -9.34 8.99
C THR A 24 48.27 -7.97 8.81
N VAL A 25 49.03 -6.94 8.44
CA VAL A 25 48.54 -5.60 8.18
C VAL A 25 47.58 -5.59 7.00
N VAL A 26 47.90 -6.27 5.90
CA VAL A 26 47.04 -6.36 4.72
C VAL A 26 45.70 -7.06 5.07
N VAL A 27 45.77 -8.20 5.76
CA VAL A 27 44.55 -8.92 6.20
C VAL A 27 43.70 -8.07 7.13
N PHE A 28 44.31 -7.33 8.05
CA PHE A 28 43.62 -6.42 8.93
C PHE A 28 42.83 -5.33 8.16
N PHE A 29 43.48 -4.66 7.21
CA PHE A 29 42.80 -3.66 6.36
C PHE A 29 41.71 -4.27 5.50
N LEU A 30 41.91 -5.43 4.89
CA LEU A 30 40.88 -6.14 4.13
C LEU A 30 39.67 -6.49 5.01
N THR A 31 39.92 -6.94 6.23
CA THR A 31 38.86 -7.27 7.19
C THR A 31 38.06 -6.04 7.58
N LEU A 32 38.69 -4.89 7.81
CA LEU A 32 37.99 -3.63 8.10
C LEU A 32 37.14 -3.18 6.92
N LEU A 33 37.66 -3.23 5.71
CA LEU A 33 36.92 -2.82 4.51
C LEU A 33 35.71 -3.73 4.26
N THR A 34 35.91 -5.06 4.34
CA THR A 34 34.81 -6.02 4.15
C THR A 34 33.75 -5.90 5.23
N LYS A 35 34.14 -5.72 6.49
CA LYS A 35 33.21 -5.52 7.61
C LYS A 35 32.34 -4.29 7.37
N ASN A 36 32.91 -3.13 7.08
CA ASN A 36 32.17 -1.90 6.85
C ASN A 36 31.19 -2.05 5.67
N TYR A 37 31.61 -2.72 4.58
CA TYR A 37 30.74 -2.96 3.43
C TYR A 37 29.57 -3.89 3.78
N VAL A 38 29.86 -4.99 4.47
CA VAL A 38 28.85 -5.97 4.88
C VAL A 38 27.85 -5.35 5.87
N ASP A 39 28.34 -4.65 6.89
CA ASP A 39 27.50 -4.00 7.90
C ASP A 39 26.58 -2.96 7.28
N THR A 40 27.09 -2.15 6.34
CA THR A 40 26.28 -1.17 5.62
C THR A 40 25.20 -1.84 4.76
N LYS A 41 25.53 -2.93 4.08
CA LYS A 41 24.58 -3.68 3.26
C LYS A 41 23.50 -4.36 4.09
N ILE A 42 23.87 -4.95 5.22
CA ILE A 42 22.95 -5.57 6.18
C ILE A 42 22.01 -4.49 6.77
N LEU A 43 22.56 -3.35 7.18
CA LEU A 43 21.76 -2.25 7.74
C LEU A 43 20.73 -1.74 6.74
N ARG A 44 21.13 -1.49 5.49
CA ARG A 44 20.20 -1.07 4.42
C ARG A 44 19.10 -2.11 4.19
N SER A 45 19.44 -3.40 4.13
CA SER A 45 18.46 -4.47 3.95
C SER A 45 17.48 -4.57 5.12
N LYS A 46 17.96 -4.39 6.35
CA LYS A 46 17.08 -4.35 7.54
C LYS A 46 16.14 -3.18 7.50
N LEU A 47 16.63 -1.96 7.21
CA LEU A 47 15.80 -0.76 7.13
C LEU A 47 14.74 -0.88 6.03
N ASP A 48 15.08 -1.41 4.86
CA ASP A 48 14.11 -1.64 3.77
C ASP A 48 13.03 -2.67 4.18
N THR A 49 13.44 -3.74 4.86
CA THR A 49 12.52 -4.76 5.35
C THR A 49 11.59 -4.22 6.45
N GLU A 50 12.12 -3.47 7.40
CA GLU A 50 11.34 -2.79 8.46
C GLU A 50 10.35 -1.80 7.85
N HIS A 51 10.82 -0.95 6.92
CA HIS A 51 9.95 0.00 6.24
C HIS A 51 8.79 -0.69 5.51
N LYS A 52 9.07 -1.76 4.76
CA LYS A 52 8.03 -2.55 4.08
C LYS A 52 7.06 -3.20 5.07
N PHE A 53 7.57 -3.70 6.19
CA PHE A 53 6.73 -4.28 7.23
C PHE A 53 5.79 -3.25 7.85
N ASP A 54 6.31 -2.07 8.20
CA ASP A 54 5.52 -0.98 8.78
C ASP A 54 4.46 -0.46 7.80
N GLN A 55 4.80 -0.32 6.52
CA GLN A 55 3.84 0.06 5.50
C GLN A 55 2.70 -0.97 5.38
N ARG A 56 3.04 -2.26 5.33
CA ARG A 56 2.03 -3.35 5.31
C ARG A 56 1.12 -3.32 6.54
N LYS A 57 1.70 -3.10 7.72
CA LYS A 57 0.96 -2.99 8.97
C LYS A 57 -0.04 -1.83 8.91
N LYS A 58 0.40 -0.65 8.48
CA LYS A 58 -0.46 0.53 8.32
C LYS A 58 -1.59 0.30 7.33
N ILE A 59 -1.32 -0.33 6.18
CA ILE A 59 -2.36 -0.70 5.21
C ILE A 59 -3.42 -1.58 5.87
N LYS A 60 -3.01 -2.63 6.57
CA LYS A 60 -3.93 -3.53 7.28
C LYS A 60 -4.74 -2.81 8.35
N GLU A 61 -4.14 -1.91 9.11
CA GLU A 61 -4.84 -1.11 10.13
C GLU A 61 -5.91 -0.20 9.50
N VAL A 62 -5.59 0.51 8.40
CA VAL A 62 -6.55 1.35 7.69
C VAL A 62 -7.70 0.52 7.14
N LEU A 63 -7.40 -0.62 6.52
CA LEU A 63 -8.43 -1.52 5.99
C LEU A 63 -9.30 -2.12 7.10
N ALA A 64 -8.70 -2.66 8.16
CA ALA A 64 -9.43 -3.24 9.28
C ALA A 64 -10.39 -2.25 9.94
N LYS A 65 -9.93 -1.01 10.14
CA LYS A 65 -10.74 0.07 10.72
C LYS A 65 -11.95 0.46 9.89
N ASN A 66 -11.82 0.48 8.57
CA ASN A 66 -12.84 1.04 7.69
C ASN A 66 -13.66 -0.02 6.93
N LYS A 67 -13.15 -1.26 6.81
CA LYS A 67 -13.76 -2.34 6.02
C LYS A 67 -15.18 -2.68 6.50
N VAL A 68 -15.38 -2.79 7.81
CA VAL A 68 -16.68 -3.14 8.39
C VAL A 68 -17.73 -2.07 8.05
N HIS A 69 -17.37 -0.82 8.20
CA HIS A 69 -18.28 0.30 7.90
C HIS A 69 -18.66 0.37 6.41
N LEU A 70 -17.67 0.13 5.51
CA LEU A 70 -17.96 0.08 4.09
C LEU A 70 -18.86 -1.11 3.74
N LEU A 71 -18.61 -2.29 4.31
CA LEU A 71 -19.45 -3.47 4.10
C LEU A 71 -20.88 -3.23 4.57
N THR A 72 -21.07 -2.69 5.77
CA THR A 72 -22.41 -2.35 6.28
C THR A 72 -23.12 -1.35 5.36
N ALA A 73 -22.41 -0.33 4.87
CA ALA A 73 -23.00 0.62 3.91
C ALA A 73 -23.40 -0.07 2.59
N CYS A 74 -22.60 -1.02 2.10
CA CYS A 74 -22.93 -1.81 0.90
C CYS A 74 -24.13 -2.73 1.12
N GLU A 75 -24.23 -3.38 2.29
CA GLU A 75 -25.36 -4.23 2.65
C GLU A 75 -26.65 -3.41 2.75
N ASP A 76 -26.62 -2.27 3.43
CA ASP A 76 -27.76 -1.35 3.53
C ASP A 76 -28.24 -0.85 2.16
N PHE A 77 -27.29 -0.56 1.28
CA PHE A 77 -27.60 -0.15 -0.10
C PHE A 77 -28.18 -1.32 -0.90
N ASN A 78 -27.59 -2.51 -0.79
CA ASN A 78 -28.07 -3.70 -1.49
C ASN A 78 -29.52 -4.04 -1.07
N HIS A 79 -29.83 -3.99 0.23
CA HIS A 79 -31.21 -4.15 0.71
C HIS A 79 -32.17 -3.11 0.13
N ARG A 80 -31.70 -1.88 -0.02
CA ARG A 80 -32.51 -0.82 -0.63
C ARG A 80 -32.73 -1.04 -2.12
N MET A 81 -31.70 -1.48 -2.84
CA MET A 81 -31.80 -1.85 -4.26
C MET A 81 -32.73 -3.02 -4.48
N TRP A 82 -32.67 -4.04 -3.63
CA TRP A 82 -33.58 -5.19 -3.68
C TRP A 82 -35.04 -4.75 -3.49
N ASN A 83 -35.33 -3.92 -2.49
CA ASN A 83 -36.66 -3.37 -2.25
C ASN A 83 -37.13 -2.52 -3.43
N PHE A 84 -36.26 -1.73 -4.04
CA PHE A 84 -36.60 -0.95 -5.23
C PHE A 84 -36.93 -1.85 -6.43
N SER A 85 -36.11 -2.88 -6.69
CA SER A 85 -36.36 -3.82 -7.80
C SER A 85 -37.72 -4.51 -7.66
N ASN A 86 -38.09 -4.92 -6.44
CA ASN A 86 -39.35 -5.64 -6.20
C ASN A 86 -40.58 -4.73 -6.16
N LYS A 87 -40.40 -3.43 -5.90
CA LYS A 87 -41.51 -2.47 -5.63
C LYS A 87 -41.39 -1.22 -6.48
N HIS A 88 -40.71 -1.26 -7.61
CA HIS A 88 -40.53 -0.10 -8.48
C HIS A 88 -41.90 0.43 -9.03
N SER A 89 -42.87 -0.46 -9.24
CA SER A 89 -44.23 -0.10 -9.70
C SER A 89 -45.04 0.70 -8.66
N GLU A 90 -44.61 0.70 -7.38
CA GLU A 90 -45.30 1.47 -6.33
C GLU A 90 -44.96 2.98 -6.35
N GLY A 91 -44.05 3.42 -7.24
CA GLY A 91 -43.72 4.84 -7.42
C GLY A 91 -42.98 5.49 -6.26
N TRP A 92 -42.31 4.69 -5.40
CA TRP A 92 -41.65 5.22 -4.19
C TRP A 92 -40.48 6.19 -4.45
N LEU A 93 -39.91 6.18 -5.67
CA LEU A 93 -38.91 7.15 -6.11
C LEU A 93 -39.48 8.31 -6.92
N ASN A 94 -40.80 8.33 -7.19
CA ASN A 94 -41.42 9.42 -7.90
C ASN A 94 -41.34 10.69 -7.06
N ILE A 95 -40.84 11.76 -7.65
CA ILE A 95 -40.68 13.07 -7.03
C ILE A 95 -41.74 13.98 -7.63
N GLU A 96 -42.89 14.04 -6.99
CA GLU A 96 -43.97 14.96 -7.35
C GLU A 96 -44.14 15.97 -6.22
N GLY A 97 -43.95 17.25 -6.52
CA GLY A 97 -44.18 18.34 -5.58
C GLY A 97 -43.07 18.55 -4.55
N ASP A 98 -43.42 18.71 -3.28
CA ASP A 98 -42.50 19.05 -2.19
C ASP A 98 -41.68 17.84 -1.73
N TYR A 99 -40.61 17.51 -2.49
CA TYR A 99 -39.77 16.36 -2.23
C TYR A 99 -38.99 16.41 -0.90
N LEU A 100 -38.79 17.58 -0.32
CA LEU A 100 -38.04 17.71 0.95
C LEU A 100 -38.83 17.14 2.14
N ASN A 101 -40.16 17.19 2.10
CA ASN A 101 -40.99 16.84 3.24
C ASN A 101 -41.68 15.47 3.14
N LYS A 102 -41.85 14.92 1.94
CA LYS A 102 -42.69 13.73 1.73
C LYS A 102 -41.98 12.50 1.16
N HIS A 103 -40.70 12.61 0.74
CA HIS A 103 -40.03 11.54 0.00
C HIS A 103 -38.94 10.82 0.80
N TYR A 104 -39.31 10.32 1.98
CA TYR A 104 -38.36 9.55 2.85
C TYR A 104 -37.65 8.43 2.10
N TYR A 105 -38.35 7.70 1.23
CA TYR A 105 -37.77 6.57 0.51
C TYR A 105 -36.65 7.03 -0.43
N PHE A 106 -36.88 8.09 -1.18
CA PHE A 106 -35.86 8.69 -2.07
C PHE A 106 -34.66 9.22 -1.27
N HIS A 107 -34.91 9.99 -0.20
CA HIS A 107 -33.81 10.49 0.64
C HIS A 107 -32.99 9.35 1.26
N SER A 108 -33.65 8.31 1.73
CA SER A 108 -32.99 7.13 2.29
C SER A 108 -32.17 6.36 1.23
N PHE A 109 -32.65 6.31 -0.01
CA PHE A 109 -31.94 5.73 -1.13
C PHE A 109 -30.64 6.52 -1.44
N VAL A 110 -30.79 7.84 -1.62
CA VAL A 110 -29.65 8.74 -1.89
C VAL A 110 -28.64 8.70 -0.74
N TYR A 111 -29.09 8.76 0.50
CA TYR A 111 -28.23 8.69 1.68
C TYR A 111 -27.37 7.43 1.70
N ARG A 112 -27.96 6.25 1.47
CA ARG A 112 -27.23 4.99 1.45
C ARG A 112 -26.23 4.90 0.32
N HIS A 113 -26.59 5.45 -0.85
CA HIS A 113 -25.66 5.55 -1.96
C HIS A 113 -24.46 6.44 -1.62
N LEU A 114 -24.72 7.63 -1.09
CA LEU A 114 -23.66 8.57 -0.68
C LEU A 114 -22.80 8.01 0.47
N ALA A 115 -23.34 7.19 1.37
CA ALA A 115 -22.59 6.57 2.45
C ALA A 115 -21.47 5.67 1.91
N ILE A 116 -21.73 4.89 0.85
CA ILE A 116 -20.68 4.05 0.22
C ILE A 116 -19.56 4.94 -0.34
N PHE A 117 -19.91 6.03 -1.06
CA PHE A 117 -18.91 6.97 -1.58
C PHE A 117 -18.11 7.63 -0.46
N ALA A 118 -18.77 8.03 0.62
CA ALA A 118 -18.09 8.65 1.76
C ALA A 118 -17.05 7.71 2.38
N TRP A 119 -17.41 6.44 2.64
CA TRP A 119 -16.48 5.45 3.15
C TRP A 119 -15.36 5.11 2.16
N THR A 120 -15.68 4.97 0.89
CA THR A 120 -14.70 4.76 -0.18
C THR A 120 -13.68 5.90 -0.22
N LYS A 121 -14.15 7.15 -0.23
CA LYS A 121 -13.28 8.34 -0.24
C LYS A 121 -12.46 8.47 1.03
N LYS A 122 -13.02 8.11 2.18
CA LYS A 122 -12.28 8.09 3.44
C LYS A 122 -11.10 7.11 3.38
N ILE A 123 -11.34 5.87 2.92
CA ILE A 123 -10.29 4.87 2.77
C ILE A 123 -9.22 5.35 1.79
N GLN A 124 -9.60 5.86 0.62
CA GLN A 124 -8.67 6.41 -0.37
C GLN A 124 -7.80 7.51 0.23
N LYS A 125 -8.38 8.43 1.01
CA LYS A 125 -7.66 9.53 1.66
C LYS A 125 -6.67 9.02 2.72
N GLU A 126 -7.05 8.03 3.53
CA GLU A 126 -6.18 7.44 4.54
C GLU A 126 -5.02 6.64 3.91
N MET A 127 -5.21 6.12 2.70
CA MET A 127 -4.21 5.32 1.98
C MET A 127 -3.31 6.11 1.03
N ILE A 128 -3.54 7.42 0.84
CA ILE A 128 -2.86 8.22 -0.19
C ILE A 128 -1.32 8.25 -0.05
N PHE A 129 -0.81 8.10 1.18
CA PHE A 129 0.62 8.10 1.48
C PHE A 129 1.21 6.70 1.70
N LEU A 130 0.42 5.66 1.47
CA LEU A 130 0.85 4.27 1.66
C LEU A 130 1.20 3.65 0.32
N ASP A 131 2.34 2.93 0.29
CA ASP A 131 2.71 2.16 -0.89
C ASP A 131 1.86 0.89 -0.99
N THR A 132 0.80 0.95 -1.77
CA THR A 132 -0.12 -0.17 -1.96
C THR A 132 0.48 -1.34 -2.74
N THR A 133 1.64 -1.15 -3.41
CA THR A 133 2.31 -2.23 -4.16
C THR A 133 2.85 -3.34 -3.26
N ILE A 134 3.12 -3.01 -1.99
CA ILE A 134 3.59 -3.96 -0.97
C ILE A 134 2.47 -4.61 -0.16
N ALA A 135 1.21 -4.27 -0.44
CA ALA A 135 0.04 -4.86 0.19
C ALA A 135 -0.05 -6.37 -0.06
N GLY A 136 -0.71 -7.11 0.82
CA GLY A 136 -1.06 -8.50 0.58
C GLY A 136 -2.01 -8.63 -0.62
N LYS A 137 -2.09 -9.83 -1.22
CA LYS A 137 -2.95 -10.06 -2.38
C LYS A 137 -4.41 -9.67 -2.12
N GLU A 138 -4.96 -10.11 -0.98
CA GLU A 138 -6.34 -9.80 -0.58
C GLU A 138 -6.57 -8.31 -0.32
N ASP A 139 -5.61 -7.67 0.35
CA ASP A 139 -5.65 -6.23 0.62
C ASP A 139 -5.59 -5.42 -0.69
N LEU A 140 -4.76 -5.87 -1.64
CA LEU A 140 -4.63 -5.25 -2.95
C LEU A 140 -5.91 -5.38 -3.78
N GLU A 141 -6.57 -6.53 -3.76
CA GLU A 141 -7.86 -6.74 -4.44
C GLU A 141 -8.93 -5.80 -3.88
N PHE A 142 -8.98 -5.64 -2.56
CA PHE A 142 -9.90 -4.70 -1.93
C PHE A 142 -9.61 -3.24 -2.31
N VAL A 143 -8.34 -2.84 -2.35
CA VAL A 143 -7.94 -1.50 -2.81
C VAL A 143 -8.32 -1.25 -4.26
N LYS A 144 -8.13 -2.24 -5.13
CA LYS A 144 -8.57 -2.17 -6.54
C LYS A 144 -10.08 -1.99 -6.64
N PHE A 145 -10.84 -2.76 -5.87
CA PHE A 145 -12.30 -2.62 -5.82
C PHE A 145 -12.72 -1.20 -5.44
N ILE A 146 -12.15 -0.63 -4.38
CA ILE A 146 -12.42 0.74 -3.94
C ILE A 146 -12.15 1.75 -5.06
N ASN A 147 -11.06 1.59 -5.80
CA ASN A 147 -10.68 2.50 -6.88
C ASN A 147 -11.60 2.35 -8.09
N VAL A 148 -11.96 1.13 -8.47
CA VAL A 148 -12.86 0.84 -9.58
C VAL A 148 -14.27 1.33 -9.27
N PHE A 149 -14.77 1.06 -8.05
CA PHE A 149 -16.10 1.49 -7.63
C PHE A 149 -16.32 2.99 -7.83
N SER A 150 -15.37 3.82 -7.36
CA SER A 150 -15.45 5.27 -7.56
C SER A 150 -15.49 5.68 -9.04
N ARG A 151 -14.74 4.98 -9.90
CA ARG A 151 -14.70 5.28 -11.35
C ARG A 151 -16.00 4.89 -12.06
N MET A 152 -16.57 3.73 -11.73
CA MET A 152 -17.80 3.24 -12.37
C MET A 152 -18.96 4.25 -12.30
N PHE A 153 -19.06 5.00 -11.19
CA PHE A 153 -20.11 6.00 -11.03
C PHE A 153 -19.77 7.39 -11.58
N CYS A 154 -18.49 7.62 -11.89
CA CYS A 154 -18.04 8.89 -12.49
C CYS A 154 -17.82 8.79 -14.01
N ASP A 155 -17.86 7.58 -14.56
CA ASP A 155 -17.64 7.35 -15.98
C ASP A 155 -19.00 7.36 -16.72
N LEU A 156 -19.28 8.49 -17.37
CA LEU A 156 -20.50 8.65 -18.16
C LEU A 156 -20.56 7.72 -19.37
N THR A 157 -19.42 7.23 -19.84
CA THR A 157 -19.40 6.29 -20.99
C THR A 157 -20.05 4.96 -20.63
N PHE A 158 -20.01 4.55 -19.38
CA PHE A 158 -20.70 3.37 -18.87
C PHE A 158 -22.23 3.52 -18.97
N LEU A 159 -22.74 4.75 -18.83
CA LEU A 159 -24.18 5.06 -18.91
C LEU A 159 -24.65 5.28 -20.35
N GLU A 160 -23.74 5.58 -21.29
CA GLU A 160 -24.10 5.76 -22.72
C GLU A 160 -24.62 4.47 -23.36
N GLY A 161 -24.17 3.29 -22.88
CA GLY A 161 -24.70 1.99 -23.28
C GLY A 161 -26.10 1.66 -22.75
N LEU A 162 -26.62 2.46 -21.82
CA LEU A 162 -27.94 2.34 -21.22
C LEU A 162 -28.99 3.29 -21.85
N LYS A 163 -28.67 3.91 -22.99
CA LYS A 163 -29.69 4.61 -23.77
C LYS A 163 -30.74 3.58 -24.13
N ALA A 164 -31.86 3.61 -23.40
CA ALA A 164 -33.03 2.86 -23.73
C ALA A 164 -33.42 3.24 -25.14
N ASP A 165 -33.49 2.24 -26.02
CA ASP A 165 -34.21 2.35 -27.28
C ASP A 165 -35.68 2.72 -26.94
N GLY A 166 -35.96 4.02 -27.03
CA GLY A 166 -37.32 4.57 -26.84
C GLY A 166 -38.01 4.75 -28.16
#